data_ec5b7438f61cbcb3a65eaefc8fbc2feb
#
_entry.id   ec5b7438f61cbcb3a65eaefc8fbc2feb
#
_cell.length_a   1.000
_cell.length_b   1.000
_cell.length_c   1.000
_cell.angle_alpha   90.00
_cell.angle_beta   90.00
_cell.angle_gamma   90.00
#
_symmetry.space_group_name_H-M   'P 1'
#
loop_
_entity.id
_entity.type
_entity.pdbx_description
1 polymer ?
#
loop_
_entity_poly.entity_id
_entity_poly.type
_entity_poly.pdbx_seq_one_letter_code
_entity_poly.pdbx_strand_id
1 'polypeptide(L)'
;MGIETFALPGWTGELIPELRPADLAREVARVTDPAAALKTLHWGRNYLYVIRLETVAGPVDAVVKQFRHAGGKERVRRRLRGSKAEKSWRVAHALLDAGLLTPEPLLLLESESESGPAFYVCRQETGVLEARYLLRAANVGREREEFPGVDYPRFLEELGRMARRLHDAGFWHRDLSSGNVLLRCDADGAPAALYLIDLNRTRMGRRLTTNERLRDLSRMPLLRPEDRDRFLASYWGEREGGPVRKMVYLSYHHGFLWKNRSKQRLRGGTRTLRDLFLPRTAHAHIPEAPAEASARDRIVWDRLSD
;
A
#
# COMPACT_ATOMS: atom_id res chain seq x y z
N MET A 1 -5.65 5.40 -20.72
CA MET A 1 -4.20 5.23 -20.96
C MET A 1 -3.98 4.04 -21.85
N GLY A 2 -3.12 4.16 -22.89
CA GLY A 2 -2.70 3.01 -23.70
C GLY A 2 -1.87 2.03 -22.86
N ILE A 3 -1.92 0.74 -23.20
CA ILE A 3 -1.05 -0.29 -22.62
C ILE A 3 -0.34 -0.97 -23.77
N GLU A 4 0.98 -1.09 -23.67
CA GLU A 4 1.83 -1.82 -24.62
C GLU A 4 2.32 -3.11 -23.96
N THR A 5 2.21 -4.23 -24.68
CA THR A 5 2.77 -5.52 -24.25
C THR A 5 4.14 -5.73 -24.86
N PHE A 6 5.02 -6.40 -24.13
CA PHE A 6 6.35 -6.75 -24.63
C PHE A 6 6.77 -8.15 -24.17
N ALA A 7 7.75 -8.72 -24.88
CA ALA A 7 8.44 -9.97 -24.49
C ALA A 7 9.94 -9.76 -24.64
N LEU A 8 10.69 -10.24 -23.65
CA LEU A 8 12.15 -10.32 -23.61
C LEU A 8 12.55 -11.74 -23.15
N PRO A 9 13.76 -12.22 -23.44
CA PRO A 9 14.19 -13.55 -22.97
C PRO A 9 13.94 -13.74 -21.46
N GLY A 10 13.08 -14.70 -21.11
CA GLY A 10 12.70 -15.03 -19.74
C GLY A 10 11.64 -14.14 -19.10
N TRP A 11 11.15 -13.10 -19.80
CA TRP A 11 10.22 -12.11 -19.26
C TRP A 11 9.14 -11.71 -20.23
N THR A 12 7.92 -11.57 -19.74
CA THR A 12 6.81 -10.90 -20.45
C THR A 12 6.30 -9.75 -19.57
N GLY A 13 5.68 -8.75 -20.20
CA GLY A 13 5.16 -7.63 -19.40
C GLY A 13 4.27 -6.68 -20.18
N GLU A 14 3.82 -5.67 -19.44
CA GLU A 14 3.00 -4.56 -19.92
C GLU A 14 3.58 -3.25 -19.38
N LEU A 15 3.51 -2.19 -20.18
CA LEU A 15 3.98 -0.86 -19.79
C LEU A 15 3.08 0.23 -20.36
N ILE A 16 3.23 1.45 -19.84
CA ILE A 16 2.61 2.64 -20.37
C ILE A 16 3.53 3.18 -21.50
N PRO A 17 3.04 3.31 -22.75
CA PRO A 17 3.88 3.71 -23.89
C PRO A 17 4.60 5.04 -23.70
N GLU A 18 3.95 6.01 -23.07
CA GLU A 18 4.47 7.34 -22.81
C GLU A 18 5.68 7.33 -21.86
N LEU A 19 5.81 6.25 -21.08
CA LEU A 19 6.89 6.04 -20.10
C LEU A 19 7.78 4.86 -20.48
N ARG A 20 7.75 4.45 -21.77
CA ARG A 20 8.59 3.35 -22.24
C ARG A 20 10.07 3.66 -21.97
N PRO A 21 10.83 2.70 -21.40
CA PRO A 21 12.26 2.83 -21.30
C PRO A 21 12.94 2.93 -22.67
N ALA A 22 13.94 3.78 -22.81
CA ALA A 22 14.73 3.89 -24.04
C ALA A 22 15.47 2.56 -24.35
N ASP A 23 15.98 1.90 -23.31
CA ASP A 23 16.54 0.54 -23.34
C ASP A 23 15.76 -0.36 -22.41
N LEU A 24 14.71 -1.01 -22.93
CA LEU A 24 13.81 -1.84 -22.14
C LEU A 24 14.54 -3.02 -21.48
N ALA A 25 15.48 -3.66 -22.16
CA ALA A 25 16.19 -4.82 -21.62
C ALA A 25 17.05 -4.42 -20.41
N ARG A 26 17.74 -3.29 -20.51
CA ARG A 26 18.53 -2.74 -19.38
C ARG A 26 17.66 -2.38 -18.19
N GLU A 27 16.52 -1.73 -18.42
CA GLU A 27 15.63 -1.32 -17.32
C GLU A 27 14.92 -2.53 -16.69
N VAL A 28 14.58 -3.57 -17.46
CA VAL A 28 14.08 -4.83 -16.91
C VAL A 28 15.15 -5.51 -16.03
N ALA A 29 16.40 -5.49 -16.44
CA ALA A 29 17.50 -6.00 -15.60
C ALA A 29 17.61 -5.22 -14.27
N ARG A 30 17.45 -3.88 -14.29
CA ARG A 30 17.40 -3.04 -13.07
C ARG A 30 16.20 -3.36 -12.18
N VAL A 31 15.01 -3.49 -12.77
CA VAL A 31 13.78 -3.83 -12.02
C VAL A 31 13.92 -5.15 -11.30
N THR A 32 14.63 -6.11 -11.89
CA THR A 32 14.77 -7.47 -11.35
C THR A 32 15.94 -7.63 -10.37
N ASP A 33 16.83 -6.64 -10.30
CA ASP A 33 18.00 -6.64 -9.41
C ASP A 33 17.78 -5.71 -8.19
N PRO A 34 17.55 -6.26 -6.98
CA PRO A 34 17.45 -5.48 -5.77
C PRO A 34 18.73 -4.69 -5.42
N ALA A 35 19.90 -5.07 -5.96
CA ALA A 35 21.15 -4.32 -5.74
C ALA A 35 21.16 -2.97 -6.47
N ALA A 36 20.31 -2.79 -7.49
CA ALA A 36 20.08 -1.52 -8.18
C ALA A 36 19.22 -0.52 -7.38
N ALA A 37 18.76 -0.90 -6.19
CA ALA A 37 17.87 -0.08 -5.37
C ALA A 37 18.58 1.18 -4.86
N LEU A 38 17.96 2.35 -5.10
CA LEU A 38 18.35 3.62 -4.47
C LEU A 38 17.97 3.63 -2.99
N LYS A 39 16.85 2.97 -2.65
CA LYS A 39 16.30 2.89 -1.30
C LYS A 39 15.47 1.63 -1.15
N THR A 40 15.65 0.91 -0.04
CA THR A 40 14.78 -0.21 0.35
C THR A 40 13.68 0.30 1.25
N LEU A 41 12.41 0.08 0.87
CA LEU A 41 11.24 0.46 1.64
C LEU A 41 10.77 -0.66 2.56
N HIS A 42 10.86 -1.92 2.12
CA HIS A 42 10.48 -3.09 2.91
C HIS A 42 11.17 -4.34 2.39
N TRP A 43 11.71 -5.14 3.32
CA TRP A 43 12.37 -6.39 3.02
C TRP A 43 11.77 -7.52 3.84
N GLY A 44 10.83 -8.26 3.26
CA GLY A 44 10.09 -9.30 3.96
C GLY A 44 9.54 -10.36 3.03
N ARG A 45 8.24 -10.66 3.15
CA ARG A 45 7.56 -11.60 2.26
C ARG A 45 7.58 -11.14 0.79
N ASN A 46 7.43 -9.85 0.57
CA ASN A 46 7.61 -9.18 -0.70
C ASN A 46 8.74 -8.17 -0.52
N TYR A 47 9.47 -7.87 -1.57
CA TYR A 47 10.47 -6.81 -1.55
C TYR A 47 9.86 -5.53 -2.12
N LEU A 48 10.07 -4.42 -1.42
CA LEU A 48 9.74 -3.09 -1.88
C LEU A 48 11.02 -2.26 -1.89
N TYR A 49 11.34 -1.70 -3.04
CA TYR A 49 12.50 -0.83 -3.20
C TYR A 49 12.24 0.22 -4.27
N VAL A 50 13.01 1.30 -4.21
CA VAL A 50 12.96 2.40 -5.16
C VAL A 50 14.13 2.26 -6.11
N ILE A 51 13.87 2.43 -7.40
CA ILE A 51 14.89 2.53 -8.45
C ILE A 51 14.63 3.79 -9.27
N ARG A 52 15.64 4.22 -10.03
CA ARG A 52 15.47 5.20 -11.09
C ARG A 52 15.35 4.50 -12.42
N LEU A 53 14.22 4.71 -13.10
CA LEU A 53 13.99 4.24 -14.46
C LEU A 53 14.31 5.36 -15.45
N GLU A 54 15.06 5.03 -16.49
CA GLU A 54 15.31 5.93 -17.62
C GLU A 54 14.22 5.71 -18.68
N THR A 55 13.34 6.67 -18.85
CA THR A 55 12.22 6.61 -19.81
C THR A 55 12.40 7.63 -20.93
N VAL A 56 11.64 7.47 -22.01
CA VAL A 56 11.63 8.44 -23.12
C VAL A 56 11.15 9.83 -22.69
N ALA A 57 10.37 9.92 -21.61
CA ALA A 57 9.91 11.17 -21.01
C ALA A 57 10.89 11.73 -19.96
N GLY A 58 12.05 11.08 -19.76
CA GLY A 58 13.06 11.42 -18.74
C GLY A 58 13.10 10.44 -17.58
N PRO A 59 14.01 10.65 -16.62
CA PRO A 59 14.18 9.77 -15.46
C PRO A 59 12.98 9.85 -14.51
N VAL A 60 12.54 8.69 -14.01
CA VAL A 60 11.41 8.54 -13.09
C VAL A 60 11.84 7.69 -11.91
N ASP A 61 11.67 8.20 -10.69
CA ASP A 61 11.80 7.38 -9.49
C ASP A 61 10.59 6.47 -9.35
N ALA A 62 10.81 5.17 -9.26
CA ALA A 62 9.79 4.15 -9.28
C ALA A 62 9.90 3.19 -8.09
N VAL A 63 8.75 2.85 -7.53
CA VAL A 63 8.65 1.81 -6.49
C VAL A 63 8.44 0.47 -7.16
N VAL A 64 9.36 -0.46 -6.94
CA VAL A 64 9.28 -1.85 -7.38
C VAL A 64 8.72 -2.71 -6.27
N LYS A 65 7.63 -3.41 -6.54
CA LYS A 65 7.07 -4.42 -5.65
C LYS A 65 7.29 -5.80 -6.25
N GLN A 66 8.27 -6.51 -5.73
CA GLN A 66 8.57 -7.88 -6.13
C GLN A 66 7.70 -8.86 -5.33
N PHE A 67 6.91 -9.63 -6.03
CA PHE A 67 6.20 -10.79 -5.49
C PHE A 67 7.06 -12.03 -5.69
N ARG A 68 7.55 -12.59 -4.59
CA ARG A 68 8.48 -13.73 -4.59
C ARG A 68 7.84 -15.00 -5.12
N HIS A 69 8.69 -16.00 -5.39
CA HIS A 69 8.32 -17.29 -5.93
C HIS A 69 7.07 -17.92 -5.30
N ALA A 70 6.23 -18.47 -6.14
CA ALA A 70 5.00 -19.12 -5.72
C ALA A 70 5.28 -20.57 -5.30
N GLY A 71 4.98 -20.94 -4.06
CA GLY A 71 4.88 -22.36 -3.67
C GLY A 71 3.73 -23.04 -4.42
N GLY A 72 3.62 -24.37 -4.37
CA GLY A 72 2.72 -25.16 -5.20
C GLY A 72 1.24 -24.66 -5.22
N LYS A 73 0.69 -24.28 -4.07
CA LYS A 73 -0.68 -23.72 -3.98
C LYS A 73 -0.82 -22.36 -4.69
N GLU A 74 0.21 -21.54 -4.66
CA GLU A 74 0.20 -20.23 -5.31
C GLU A 74 0.38 -20.36 -6.83
N ARG A 75 1.11 -21.38 -7.33
CA ARG A 75 1.20 -21.72 -8.77
C ARG A 75 -0.16 -22.02 -9.37
N VAL A 76 -0.92 -22.92 -8.74
CA VAL A 76 -2.28 -23.27 -9.19
C VAL A 76 -3.16 -22.02 -9.21
N ARG A 77 -3.06 -21.19 -8.19
CA ARG A 77 -3.83 -19.94 -8.12
C ARG A 77 -3.41 -18.93 -9.19
N ARG A 78 -2.09 -18.83 -9.51
CA ARG A 78 -1.59 -17.95 -10.57
C ARG A 78 -2.13 -18.37 -11.93
N ARG A 79 -2.14 -19.67 -12.24
CA ARG A 79 -2.75 -20.20 -13.48
C ARG A 79 -4.24 -19.84 -13.61
N LEU A 80 -5.00 -19.87 -12.51
CA LEU A 80 -6.46 -19.66 -12.54
C LEU A 80 -6.87 -18.18 -12.45
N ARG A 81 -6.07 -17.32 -11.86
CA ARG A 81 -6.47 -15.97 -11.47
C ARG A 81 -5.43 -14.88 -11.75
N GLY A 82 -4.36 -15.20 -12.45
CA GLY A 82 -3.23 -14.33 -12.67
C GLY A 82 -2.35 -14.11 -11.43
N SER A 83 -1.23 -13.42 -11.62
CA SER A 83 -0.29 -13.10 -10.54
C SER A 83 -0.83 -11.99 -9.63
N LYS A 84 -0.15 -11.79 -8.50
CA LYS A 84 -0.44 -10.64 -7.62
C LYS A 84 0.03 -9.31 -8.26
N ALA A 85 1.09 -9.36 -9.07
CA ALA A 85 1.58 -8.21 -9.81
C ALA A 85 0.57 -7.79 -10.87
N GLU A 86 0.14 -8.70 -11.73
CA GLU A 86 -0.90 -8.49 -12.73
C GLU A 86 -2.19 -7.95 -12.11
N LYS A 87 -2.59 -8.52 -10.97
CA LYS A 87 -3.76 -8.05 -10.27
C LYS A 87 -3.60 -6.62 -9.75
N SER A 88 -2.42 -6.27 -9.20
CA SER A 88 -2.15 -4.89 -8.77
C SER A 88 -2.17 -3.92 -9.95
N TRP A 89 -1.59 -4.33 -11.09
CA TRP A 89 -1.58 -3.59 -12.33
C TRP A 89 -3.00 -3.28 -12.81
N ARG A 90 -3.83 -4.30 -13.01
CA ARG A 90 -5.21 -4.14 -13.48
C ARG A 90 -6.08 -3.30 -12.53
N VAL A 91 -5.91 -3.49 -11.22
CA VAL A 91 -6.65 -2.71 -10.21
C VAL A 91 -6.18 -1.26 -10.22
N ALA A 92 -4.88 -0.99 -10.37
CA ALA A 92 -4.37 0.38 -10.43
C ALA A 92 -4.96 1.17 -11.59
N HIS A 93 -4.94 0.59 -12.80
CA HIS A 93 -5.57 1.22 -13.98
C HIS A 93 -7.06 1.46 -13.76
N ALA A 94 -7.79 0.46 -13.28
CA ALA A 94 -9.23 0.59 -13.03
C ALA A 94 -9.56 1.64 -11.95
N LEU A 95 -8.71 1.83 -10.93
CA LEU A 95 -8.87 2.90 -9.94
C LEU A 95 -8.69 4.27 -10.57
N LEU A 96 -7.63 4.46 -11.37
CA LEU A 96 -7.37 5.72 -12.06
C LEU A 96 -8.50 6.05 -13.04
N ASP A 97 -8.99 5.09 -13.81
CA ASP A 97 -10.15 5.24 -14.70
C ASP A 97 -11.43 5.65 -13.96
N ALA A 98 -11.57 5.20 -12.71
CA ALA A 98 -12.68 5.58 -11.81
C ALA A 98 -12.43 6.92 -11.06
N GLY A 99 -11.35 7.65 -11.36
CA GLY A 99 -11.00 8.89 -10.68
C GLY A 99 -10.53 8.72 -9.22
N LEU A 100 -10.04 7.52 -8.87
CA LEU A 100 -9.48 7.20 -7.56
C LEU A 100 -7.97 7.15 -7.67
N LEU A 101 -7.28 7.81 -6.73
CA LEU A 101 -5.83 7.94 -6.81
C LEU A 101 -5.10 6.70 -6.26
N THR A 102 -4.13 6.27 -7.01
CA THR A 102 -3.08 5.31 -6.65
C THR A 102 -1.80 5.75 -7.34
N PRO A 103 -0.59 5.42 -6.84
CA PRO A 103 0.62 5.69 -7.59
C PRO A 103 0.51 5.16 -9.02
N GLU A 104 0.89 5.99 -10.00
CA GLU A 104 0.78 5.67 -11.42
C GLU A 104 1.49 4.36 -11.74
N PRO A 105 0.78 3.33 -12.29
CA PRO A 105 1.42 2.09 -12.71
C PRO A 105 2.31 2.36 -13.93
N LEU A 106 3.55 1.88 -13.91
CA LEU A 106 4.56 2.11 -14.94
C LEU A 106 4.87 0.84 -15.74
N LEU A 107 5.03 -0.28 -15.02
CA LEU A 107 5.47 -1.54 -15.59
C LEU A 107 4.90 -2.73 -14.82
N LEU A 108 4.38 -3.71 -15.53
CA LEU A 108 4.15 -5.07 -15.08
C LEU A 108 5.22 -5.98 -15.70
N LEU A 109 5.86 -6.82 -14.89
CA LEU A 109 6.84 -7.77 -15.38
C LEU A 109 6.56 -9.14 -14.75
N GLU A 110 6.51 -10.16 -15.58
CA GLU A 110 6.27 -11.54 -15.20
C GLU A 110 7.34 -12.48 -15.75
N SER A 111 7.89 -13.31 -14.89
CA SER A 111 8.79 -14.37 -15.35
C SER A 111 8.03 -15.41 -16.17
N GLU A 112 8.61 -15.88 -17.28
CA GLU A 112 8.10 -17.00 -18.07
C GLU A 112 8.10 -18.30 -17.28
N SER A 113 8.96 -18.40 -16.25
CA SER A 113 8.93 -19.55 -15.33
C SER A 113 7.68 -19.49 -14.45
N GLU A 114 6.90 -20.57 -14.40
CA GLU A 114 5.68 -20.67 -13.57
C GLU A 114 5.92 -20.40 -12.08
N SER A 115 7.12 -20.67 -11.58
CA SER A 115 7.54 -20.41 -10.20
C SER A 115 8.34 -19.13 -10.05
N GLY A 116 8.60 -18.42 -11.14
CA GLY A 116 9.39 -17.19 -11.13
C GLY A 116 8.70 -16.02 -10.44
N PRO A 117 9.46 -14.97 -10.12
CA PRO A 117 8.92 -13.75 -9.51
C PRO A 117 8.05 -12.97 -10.51
N ALA A 118 7.21 -12.11 -9.97
CA ALA A 118 6.50 -11.11 -10.74
C ALA A 118 6.66 -9.73 -10.06
N PHE A 119 6.69 -8.68 -10.86
CA PHE A 119 6.96 -7.33 -10.39
C PHE A 119 5.84 -6.38 -10.82
N TYR A 120 5.40 -5.57 -9.90
CA TYR A 120 4.55 -4.42 -10.14
C TYR A 120 5.36 -3.17 -9.84
N VAL A 121 5.49 -2.31 -10.82
CA VAL A 121 6.26 -1.07 -10.71
C VAL A 121 5.32 0.11 -10.86
N CYS A 122 5.42 1.06 -9.95
CA CYS A 122 4.62 2.28 -10.00
C CYS A 122 5.51 3.50 -9.70
N ARG A 123 5.06 4.70 -10.08
CA ARG A 123 5.73 5.96 -9.77
C ARG A 123 5.89 6.11 -8.25
N GLN A 124 7.04 6.60 -7.81
CA GLN A 124 7.22 6.99 -6.43
C GLN A 124 6.49 8.31 -6.17
N GLU A 125 5.54 8.29 -5.25
CA GLU A 125 4.92 9.51 -4.75
C GLU A 125 5.86 10.20 -3.75
N THR A 126 6.15 11.48 -3.98
CA THR A 126 6.97 12.31 -3.09
C THR A 126 6.10 13.29 -2.31
N GLY A 127 6.58 13.76 -1.17
CA GLY A 127 5.82 14.70 -0.32
C GLY A 127 4.55 14.06 0.27
N VAL A 128 4.53 12.74 0.44
CA VAL A 128 3.41 12.02 1.02
C VAL A 128 3.73 11.49 2.41
N LEU A 129 2.68 11.40 3.24
CA LEU A 129 2.70 10.82 4.57
C LEU A 129 1.85 9.55 4.57
N GLU A 130 2.37 8.43 5.08
CA GLU A 130 1.51 7.29 5.34
C GLU A 130 0.50 7.61 6.46
N ALA A 131 -0.78 7.42 6.20
CA ALA A 131 -1.85 7.70 7.16
C ALA A 131 -1.69 6.96 8.49
N ARG A 132 -0.91 5.86 8.52
CA ARG A 132 -0.64 5.11 9.77
C ARG A 132 0.06 5.95 10.83
N TYR A 133 0.98 6.83 10.44
CA TYR A 133 1.72 7.65 11.40
C TYR A 133 0.82 8.72 11.98
N LEU A 134 0.04 9.41 11.15
CA LEU A 134 -0.92 10.41 11.57
C LEU A 134 -1.99 9.80 12.50
N LEU A 135 -2.60 8.67 12.12
CA LEU A 135 -3.60 8.00 12.96
C LEU A 135 -3.01 7.44 14.26
N ARG A 136 -1.75 7.00 14.24
CA ARG A 136 -1.06 6.55 15.46
C ARG A 136 -0.87 7.71 16.44
N ALA A 137 -0.39 8.86 15.97
CA ALA A 137 -0.26 10.07 16.77
C ALA A 137 -1.62 10.52 17.31
N ALA A 138 -2.66 10.55 16.47
CA ALA A 138 -4.01 10.93 16.85
C ALA A 138 -4.61 10.02 17.94
N ASN A 139 -4.40 8.72 17.83
CA ASN A 139 -4.89 7.76 18.84
C ASN A 139 -4.32 7.97 20.25
N VAL A 140 -3.22 8.73 20.38
CA VAL A 140 -2.59 9.10 21.66
C VAL A 140 -2.64 10.62 21.92
N GLY A 141 -3.38 11.37 21.10
CA GLY A 141 -3.59 12.81 21.27
C GLY A 141 -2.39 13.70 20.88
N ARG A 142 -1.49 13.17 20.03
CA ARG A 142 -0.23 13.85 19.64
C ARG A 142 -0.18 14.27 18.17
N GLU A 143 -1.29 14.23 17.46
CA GLU A 143 -1.35 14.57 16.04
C GLU A 143 -0.92 16.01 15.73
N ARG A 144 -1.28 16.95 16.61
CA ARG A 144 -0.90 18.37 16.47
C ARG A 144 0.60 18.60 16.75
N GLU A 145 1.16 17.82 17.68
CA GLU A 145 2.58 17.90 18.04
C GLU A 145 3.47 17.25 16.98
N GLU A 146 3.12 16.03 16.53
CA GLU A 146 3.93 15.27 15.58
C GLU A 146 3.70 15.73 14.11
N PHE A 147 2.52 16.27 13.81
CA PHE A 147 2.12 16.70 12.45
C PHE A 147 1.42 18.08 12.51
N PRO A 148 2.11 19.14 12.95
CA PRO A 148 1.49 20.46 13.22
C PRO A 148 0.89 21.12 11.96
N GLY A 149 1.36 20.71 10.76
CA GLY A 149 0.87 21.26 9.51
C GLY A 149 -0.23 20.43 8.85
N VAL A 150 -0.88 19.49 9.56
CA VAL A 150 -1.91 18.64 8.95
C VAL A 150 -3.28 18.95 9.55
N ASP A 151 -4.26 19.31 8.70
CA ASP A 151 -5.67 19.41 9.09
C ASP A 151 -6.26 18.02 9.31
N TYR A 152 -6.05 17.48 10.51
CA TYR A 152 -6.45 16.13 10.88
C TYR A 152 -7.98 15.90 10.79
N PRO A 153 -8.85 16.80 11.27
CA PRO A 153 -10.29 16.64 11.09
C PRO A 153 -10.71 16.51 9.63
N ARG A 154 -10.17 17.35 8.76
CA ARG A 154 -10.44 17.32 7.32
C ARG A 154 -9.87 16.07 6.66
N PHE A 155 -8.71 15.58 7.13
CA PHE A 155 -8.17 14.29 6.68
C PHE A 155 -9.15 13.13 6.96
N LEU A 156 -9.77 13.06 8.14
CA LEU A 156 -10.75 12.01 8.45
C LEU A 156 -11.98 12.09 7.53
N GLU A 157 -12.43 13.30 7.21
CA GLU A 157 -13.54 13.50 6.29
C GLU A 157 -13.21 13.06 4.87
N GLU A 158 -12.04 13.47 4.35
CA GLU A 158 -11.60 13.06 3.02
C GLU A 158 -11.36 11.54 2.94
N LEU A 159 -10.84 10.94 4.01
CA LEU A 159 -10.69 9.49 4.12
C LEU A 159 -12.04 8.77 4.03
N GLY A 160 -13.07 9.29 4.69
CA GLY A 160 -14.44 8.79 4.61
C GLY A 160 -15.02 8.92 3.21
N ARG A 161 -14.89 10.10 2.60
CA ARG A 161 -15.33 10.37 1.22
C ARG A 161 -14.60 9.49 0.19
N MET A 162 -13.29 9.34 0.33
CA MET A 162 -12.48 8.46 -0.53
C MET A 162 -12.95 7.00 -0.41
N ALA A 163 -13.14 6.48 0.80
CA ALA A 163 -13.63 5.14 1.02
C ALA A 163 -15.05 4.92 0.45
N ARG A 164 -15.91 5.96 0.51
CA ARG A 164 -17.24 5.91 -0.12
C ARG A 164 -17.14 5.80 -1.63
N ARG A 165 -16.36 6.67 -2.28
CA ARG A 165 -16.14 6.65 -3.74
C ARG A 165 -15.57 5.30 -4.20
N LEU A 166 -14.59 4.76 -3.44
CA LEU A 166 -14.00 3.45 -3.70
C LEU A 166 -15.08 2.34 -3.74
N HIS A 167 -15.92 2.31 -2.73
CA HIS A 167 -16.96 1.28 -2.61
C HIS A 167 -18.09 1.47 -3.62
N ASP A 168 -18.46 2.72 -3.94
CA ASP A 168 -19.52 3.02 -4.91
C ASP A 168 -19.07 2.70 -6.34
N ALA A 169 -17.77 2.86 -6.64
CA ALA A 169 -17.17 2.40 -7.89
C ALA A 169 -16.96 0.88 -7.96
N GLY A 170 -17.41 0.12 -6.95
CA GLY A 170 -17.39 -1.35 -6.97
C GLY A 170 -16.05 -1.98 -6.57
N PHE A 171 -15.17 -1.24 -5.89
CA PHE A 171 -13.90 -1.76 -5.41
C PHE A 171 -13.98 -2.15 -3.94
N TRP A 172 -13.70 -3.40 -3.62
CA TRP A 172 -13.50 -3.90 -2.28
C TRP A 172 -12.01 -4.12 -2.02
N HIS A 173 -11.37 -3.21 -1.28
CA HIS A 173 -9.93 -3.25 -1.04
C HIS A 173 -9.49 -4.49 -0.24
N ARG A 174 -10.30 -4.91 0.73
CA ARG A 174 -10.08 -6.06 1.61
C ARG A 174 -8.90 -5.92 2.56
N ASP A 175 -8.23 -4.78 2.52
CA ASP A 175 -7.14 -4.40 3.42
C ASP A 175 -7.03 -2.86 3.53
N LEU A 176 -8.17 -2.18 3.61
CA LEU A 176 -8.25 -0.72 3.72
C LEU A 176 -7.80 -0.29 5.12
N SER A 177 -6.50 -0.37 5.36
CA SER A 177 -5.86 0.00 6.62
C SER A 177 -5.04 1.28 6.45
N SER A 178 -4.70 1.92 7.55
CA SER A 178 -3.95 3.18 7.55
C SER A 178 -2.58 3.09 6.87
N GLY A 179 -1.95 1.92 6.84
CA GLY A 179 -0.70 1.71 6.13
C GLY A 179 -0.85 1.58 4.61
N ASN A 180 -2.07 1.53 4.10
CA ASN A 180 -2.37 1.39 2.69
C ASN A 180 -2.99 2.67 2.09
N VAL A 181 -2.87 3.79 2.81
CA VAL A 181 -3.29 5.13 2.38
C VAL A 181 -2.12 6.09 2.54
N LEU A 182 -1.77 6.79 1.45
CA LEU A 182 -0.80 7.88 1.48
C LEU A 182 -1.56 9.20 1.39
N LEU A 183 -1.20 10.14 2.25
CA LEU A 183 -1.76 11.50 2.30
C LEU A 183 -0.74 12.48 1.72
N ARG A 184 -1.18 13.31 0.76
CA ARG A 184 -0.49 14.53 0.36
C ARG A 184 -1.29 15.71 0.87
N CYS A 185 -0.64 16.63 1.57
CA CYS A 185 -1.24 17.90 1.98
C CYS A 185 -0.84 19.01 1.00
N ASP A 186 -1.69 20.02 0.90
CA ASP A 186 -1.35 21.31 0.29
C ASP A 186 -0.49 22.17 1.23
N ALA A 187 -0.22 23.41 0.82
CA ALA A 187 0.59 24.35 1.60
C ALA A 187 -0.07 24.73 2.95
N ASP A 188 -1.39 24.69 3.02
CA ASP A 188 -2.18 25.03 4.22
C ASP A 188 -2.41 23.80 5.12
N GLY A 189 -1.84 22.64 4.74
CA GLY A 189 -1.97 21.40 5.50
C GLY A 189 -3.27 20.64 5.27
N ALA A 190 -4.12 21.12 4.37
CA ALA A 190 -5.33 20.38 4.03
C ALA A 190 -5.03 19.18 3.13
N PRO A 191 -5.80 18.09 3.22
CA PRO A 191 -5.63 16.93 2.35
C PRO A 191 -5.88 17.29 0.89
N ALA A 192 -4.81 17.31 0.09
CA ALA A 192 -4.88 17.55 -1.35
C ALA A 192 -5.12 16.26 -2.13
N ALA A 193 -4.54 15.13 -1.67
CA ALA A 193 -4.72 13.84 -2.31
C ALA A 193 -4.58 12.68 -1.32
N LEU A 194 -5.38 11.62 -1.55
CA LEU A 194 -5.26 10.34 -0.86
C LEU A 194 -5.02 9.23 -1.88
N TYR A 195 -3.85 8.58 -1.80
CA TYR A 195 -3.49 7.48 -2.70
C TYR A 195 -3.70 6.13 -2.01
N LEU A 196 -4.31 5.20 -2.72
CA LEU A 196 -4.45 3.81 -2.28
C LEU A 196 -3.27 2.97 -2.75
N ILE A 197 -2.69 2.17 -1.87
CA ILE A 197 -1.60 1.24 -2.18
C ILE A 197 -1.91 -0.19 -1.71
N ASP A 198 -1.07 -1.15 -2.06
CA ASP A 198 -1.22 -2.60 -1.76
C ASP A 198 -2.50 -3.23 -2.34
N LEU A 199 -2.69 -3.05 -3.63
CA LEU A 199 -3.91 -3.37 -4.38
C LEU A 199 -4.13 -4.87 -4.65
N ASN A 200 -3.15 -5.73 -4.35
CA ASN A 200 -3.15 -7.16 -4.71
C ASN A 200 -4.31 -7.97 -4.13
N ARG A 201 -5.00 -7.47 -3.08
CA ARG A 201 -6.16 -8.11 -2.46
C ARG A 201 -7.50 -7.56 -2.95
N THR A 202 -7.49 -6.42 -3.60
CA THR A 202 -8.69 -5.72 -4.05
C THR A 202 -9.54 -6.60 -4.98
N ARG A 203 -10.85 -6.54 -4.84
CA ARG A 203 -11.82 -7.11 -5.77
C ARG A 203 -12.59 -5.95 -6.40
N MET A 204 -12.92 -6.07 -7.67
CA MET A 204 -13.64 -5.05 -8.43
C MET A 204 -14.69 -5.68 -9.34
N GLY A 205 -15.54 -4.85 -9.95
CA GLY A 205 -16.48 -5.27 -10.99
C GLY A 205 -17.87 -5.67 -10.49
N ARG A 206 -18.22 -5.37 -9.22
CA ARG A 206 -19.56 -5.58 -8.71
C ARG A 206 -19.92 -4.63 -7.57
N ARG A 207 -21.22 -4.42 -7.38
CA ARG A 207 -21.71 -3.66 -6.23
C ARG A 207 -21.37 -4.37 -4.92
N LEU A 208 -20.81 -3.62 -3.95
CA LEU A 208 -20.48 -4.14 -2.64
C LEU A 208 -21.73 -4.21 -1.75
N THR A 209 -21.83 -5.28 -1.00
CA THR A 209 -22.80 -5.39 0.09
C THR A 209 -22.44 -4.47 1.25
N THR A 210 -23.41 -4.07 2.05
CA THR A 210 -23.17 -3.29 3.28
C THR A 210 -22.15 -3.98 4.19
N ASN A 211 -22.21 -5.29 4.31
CA ASN A 211 -21.29 -6.07 5.13
C ASN A 211 -19.82 -5.98 4.66
N GLU A 212 -19.59 -6.04 3.34
CA GLU A 212 -18.25 -5.88 2.76
C GLU A 212 -17.69 -4.48 2.98
N ARG A 213 -18.53 -3.45 2.82
CA ARG A 213 -18.20 -2.06 3.11
C ARG A 213 -17.78 -1.89 4.57
N LEU A 214 -18.59 -2.37 5.52
CA LEU A 214 -18.30 -2.28 6.95
C LEU A 214 -17.02 -3.01 7.35
N ARG A 215 -16.75 -4.17 6.74
CA ARG A 215 -15.49 -4.92 6.96
C ARG A 215 -14.26 -4.17 6.47
N ASP A 216 -14.36 -3.43 5.38
CA ASP A 216 -13.24 -2.61 4.90
C ASP A 216 -13.04 -1.39 5.80
N LEU A 217 -14.09 -0.65 6.10
CA LEU A 217 -14.04 0.52 6.97
C LEU A 217 -13.48 0.18 8.37
N SER A 218 -13.84 -0.99 8.91
CA SER A 218 -13.43 -1.42 10.25
C SER A 218 -11.92 -1.66 10.41
N ARG A 219 -11.17 -1.70 9.30
CA ARG A 219 -9.70 -1.86 9.33
C ARG A 219 -8.94 -0.57 9.60
N MET A 220 -9.62 0.59 9.54
CA MET A 220 -9.02 1.86 9.99
C MET A 220 -8.90 1.86 11.50
N PRO A 221 -7.69 2.03 12.07
CA PRO A 221 -7.46 1.96 13.51
C PRO A 221 -7.83 3.28 14.21
N LEU A 222 -9.10 3.68 14.13
CA LEU A 222 -9.66 4.88 14.77
C LEU A 222 -10.09 4.51 16.20
N LEU A 223 -9.27 4.83 17.22
CA LEU A 223 -9.55 4.46 18.60
C LEU A 223 -10.48 5.48 19.28
N ARG A 224 -10.37 6.76 18.96
CA ARG A 224 -11.21 7.82 19.52
C ARG A 224 -12.63 7.75 18.92
N PRO A 225 -13.69 7.81 19.75
CA PRO A 225 -15.08 7.79 19.27
C PRO A 225 -15.40 8.91 18.27
N GLU A 226 -14.92 10.12 18.56
CA GLU A 226 -15.12 11.31 17.72
C GLU A 226 -14.51 11.15 16.32
N ASP A 227 -13.33 10.53 16.20
CA ASP A 227 -12.69 10.27 14.91
C ASP A 227 -13.50 9.27 14.08
N ARG A 228 -14.00 8.20 14.74
CA ARG A 228 -14.86 7.22 14.08
C ARG A 228 -16.16 7.84 13.60
N ASP A 229 -16.77 8.69 14.43
CA ASP A 229 -18.04 9.31 14.10
C ASP A 229 -17.86 10.30 12.93
N ARG A 230 -16.79 11.10 12.90
CA ARG A 230 -16.45 11.99 11.79
C ARG A 230 -16.20 11.21 10.50
N PHE A 231 -15.38 10.16 10.56
CA PHE A 231 -15.07 9.28 9.43
C PHE A 231 -16.33 8.61 8.86
N LEU A 232 -17.18 8.04 9.75
CA LEU A 232 -18.40 7.36 9.34
C LEU A 232 -19.47 8.34 8.81
N ALA A 233 -19.60 9.52 9.40
CA ALA A 233 -20.49 10.58 8.91
C ALA A 233 -20.11 10.98 7.49
N SER A 234 -18.82 11.19 7.22
CA SER A 234 -18.32 11.52 5.87
C SER A 234 -18.47 10.39 4.87
N TYR A 235 -18.43 9.14 5.35
CA TYR A 235 -18.66 7.97 4.50
C TYR A 235 -20.14 7.77 4.16
N TRP A 236 -21.06 7.84 5.15
CA TRP A 236 -22.47 7.56 4.95
C TRP A 236 -23.27 8.77 4.43
N GLY A 237 -22.81 10.01 4.71
CA GLY A 237 -23.63 11.20 4.59
C GLY A 237 -24.74 11.25 5.64
N GLU A 238 -25.59 12.25 5.56
CA GLU A 238 -26.61 12.50 6.60
C GLU A 238 -27.70 11.43 6.70
N ARG A 239 -27.94 10.66 5.66
CA ARG A 239 -29.13 9.79 5.54
C ARG A 239 -28.90 8.29 5.76
N GLU A 240 -27.67 7.81 5.74
CA GLU A 240 -27.43 6.36 5.66
C GLU A 240 -26.79 5.70 6.90
N GLY A 241 -26.34 6.49 7.89
CA GLY A 241 -25.65 6.04 9.10
C GLY A 241 -26.59 5.67 10.24
N GLY A 242 -27.38 4.60 10.12
CA GLY A 242 -28.26 4.19 11.23
C GLY A 242 -27.51 3.47 12.36
N PRO A 243 -28.09 3.38 13.59
CA PRO A 243 -27.46 2.80 14.78
C PRO A 243 -27.06 1.33 14.57
N VAL A 244 -27.82 0.57 13.81
CA VAL A 244 -27.50 -0.83 13.50
C VAL A 244 -26.21 -0.96 12.70
N ARG A 245 -25.98 -0.10 11.69
CA ARG A 245 -24.75 -0.11 10.90
C ARG A 245 -23.55 0.28 11.76
N LYS A 246 -23.70 1.28 12.64
CA LYS A 246 -22.67 1.67 13.60
C LYS A 246 -22.32 0.52 14.55
N MET A 247 -23.30 -0.20 15.05
CA MET A 247 -23.09 -1.37 15.93
C MET A 247 -22.35 -2.49 15.19
N VAL A 248 -22.75 -2.84 13.97
CA VAL A 248 -22.05 -3.85 13.16
C VAL A 248 -20.63 -3.43 12.83
N TYR A 249 -20.41 -2.15 12.46
CA TYR A 249 -19.07 -1.60 12.26
C TYR A 249 -18.19 -1.76 13.51
N LEU A 250 -18.70 -1.37 14.69
CA LEU A 250 -17.97 -1.47 15.95
C LEU A 250 -17.59 -2.94 16.26
N SER A 251 -18.50 -3.89 16.02
CA SER A 251 -18.21 -5.31 16.20
C SER A 251 -17.02 -5.75 15.33
N TYR A 252 -17.02 -5.41 14.04
CA TYR A 252 -15.88 -5.72 13.17
C TYR A 252 -14.60 -4.98 13.57
N HIS A 253 -14.72 -3.71 13.95
CA HIS A 253 -13.59 -2.88 14.37
C HIS A 253 -12.91 -3.45 15.63
N HIS A 254 -13.67 -3.76 16.66
CA HIS A 254 -13.14 -4.39 17.88
C HIS A 254 -12.52 -5.77 17.60
N GLY A 255 -13.17 -6.59 16.77
CA GLY A 255 -12.62 -7.86 16.33
C GLY A 255 -11.28 -7.71 15.57
N PHE A 256 -11.16 -6.70 14.71
CA PHE A 256 -9.93 -6.40 14.01
C PHE A 256 -8.81 -5.94 14.96
N LEU A 257 -9.10 -5.03 15.89
CA LEU A 257 -8.15 -4.55 16.88
C LEU A 257 -7.68 -5.68 17.80
N TRP A 258 -8.60 -6.50 18.29
CA TRP A 258 -8.26 -7.66 19.12
C TRP A 258 -7.33 -8.63 18.40
N LYS A 259 -7.66 -8.99 17.15
CA LYS A 259 -6.83 -9.86 16.32
C LYS A 259 -5.43 -9.32 16.11
N ASN A 260 -5.27 -8.00 15.90
CA ASN A 260 -3.96 -7.38 15.71
C ASN A 260 -3.16 -7.38 17.02
N ARG A 261 -3.77 -7.04 18.15
CA ARG A 261 -3.13 -7.12 19.49
C ARG A 261 -2.69 -8.54 19.80
N SER A 262 -3.52 -9.55 19.55
CA SER A 262 -3.18 -10.96 19.79
C SER A 262 -2.00 -11.41 18.92
N LYS A 263 -1.97 -10.99 17.63
CA LYS A 263 -0.83 -11.29 16.75
C LYS A 263 0.46 -10.61 17.21
N GLN A 264 0.40 -9.38 17.70
CA GLN A 264 1.58 -8.68 18.24
C GLN A 264 2.12 -9.37 19.49
N ARG A 265 1.24 -9.78 20.42
CA ARG A 265 1.62 -10.56 21.61
C ARG A 265 2.27 -11.89 21.25
N LEU A 266 1.69 -12.65 20.31
CA LEU A 266 2.25 -13.91 19.84
C LEU A 266 3.61 -13.73 19.14
N ARG A 267 3.77 -12.68 18.35
CA ARG A 267 5.04 -12.37 17.69
C ARG A 267 6.10 -11.89 18.67
N GLY A 268 5.73 -11.13 19.70
CA GLY A 268 6.62 -10.77 20.80
C GLY A 268 7.12 -11.99 21.55
N GLY A 269 6.21 -12.91 21.95
CA GLY A 269 6.59 -14.18 22.60
C GLY A 269 7.45 -15.09 21.73
N THR A 270 7.14 -15.22 20.43
CA THR A 270 7.95 -16.04 19.51
C THR A 270 9.30 -15.40 19.16
N ARG A 271 9.42 -14.07 19.14
CA ARG A 271 10.72 -13.38 19.04
C ARG A 271 11.60 -13.71 20.25
N THR A 272 11.08 -13.58 21.45
CA THR A 272 11.82 -13.87 22.69
C THR A 272 12.32 -15.32 22.74
N LEU A 273 11.51 -16.30 22.33
CA LEU A 273 11.91 -17.71 22.26
C LEU A 273 12.92 -17.94 21.10
N ARG A 274 12.73 -17.31 19.96
CA ARG A 274 13.64 -17.44 18.82
C ARG A 274 15.02 -16.82 19.09
N ASP A 275 15.03 -15.66 19.78
CA ASP A 275 16.29 -14.98 20.14
C ASP A 275 17.07 -15.71 21.23
N LEU A 276 16.40 -16.59 22.01
CA LEU A 276 17.02 -17.48 22.99
C LEU A 276 17.67 -18.74 22.38
N PHE A 277 17.15 -19.23 21.23
CA PHE A 277 17.55 -20.52 20.68
C PHE A 277 18.25 -20.48 19.32
N LEU A 278 18.32 -19.33 18.66
CA LEU A 278 19.00 -19.21 17.37
C LEU A 278 20.02 -18.05 17.41
N PRO A 279 21.30 -18.33 17.10
CA PRO A 279 22.27 -17.25 16.94
C PRO A 279 21.81 -16.34 15.80
N ARG A 280 21.97 -15.03 16.00
CA ARG A 280 21.72 -13.98 15.00
C ARG A 280 22.64 -14.15 13.80
N THR A 281 22.34 -15.12 12.95
CA THR A 281 23.02 -15.27 11.68
C THR A 281 22.08 -14.79 10.57
N ALA A 282 22.57 -13.81 9.83
CA ALA A 282 22.10 -13.37 8.53
C ALA A 282 20.69 -12.74 8.48
N HIS A 283 20.53 -11.59 9.11
CA HIS A 283 19.76 -10.55 8.42
C HIS A 283 20.65 -10.09 7.27
N ALA A 284 20.29 -10.52 6.04
CA ALA A 284 20.89 -9.99 4.85
C ALA A 284 20.89 -8.46 4.98
N HIS A 285 22.06 -7.88 4.82
CA HIS A 285 22.43 -6.49 4.87
C HIS A 285 21.24 -5.56 4.58
N ILE A 286 20.62 -5.01 5.63
CA ILE A 286 19.82 -3.80 5.51
C ILE A 286 20.86 -2.71 5.33
N PRO A 287 20.95 -2.05 4.17
CA PRO A 287 21.88 -0.95 4.02
C PRO A 287 21.57 0.07 5.11
N GLU A 288 22.57 0.49 5.86
CA GLU A 288 22.43 1.61 6.80
C GLU A 288 21.89 2.82 6.05
N ALA A 289 21.00 3.58 6.70
CA ALA A 289 20.46 4.79 6.12
C ALA A 289 21.64 5.69 5.67
N PRO A 290 21.60 6.26 4.45
CA PRO A 290 22.66 7.15 4.00
C PRO A 290 22.92 8.23 5.05
N ALA A 291 24.19 8.56 5.29
CA ALA A 291 24.60 9.56 6.29
C ALA A 291 23.94 10.94 6.10
N GLU A 292 23.41 11.21 4.89
CA GLU A 292 22.73 12.44 4.49
C GLU A 292 21.18 12.39 4.68
N ALA A 293 20.64 11.30 5.21
CA ALA A 293 19.19 11.22 5.48
C ALA A 293 18.78 12.30 6.48
N SER A 294 17.75 13.08 6.15
CA SER A 294 17.22 14.12 7.05
C SER A 294 16.74 13.49 8.36
N ALA A 295 16.64 14.29 9.43
CA ALA A 295 16.12 13.80 10.72
C ALA A 295 14.72 13.17 10.58
N ARG A 296 13.89 13.68 9.65
CA ARG A 296 12.57 13.11 9.29
C ARG A 296 12.70 11.73 8.65
N ASP A 297 13.65 11.54 7.75
CA ASP A 297 13.88 10.25 7.09
C ASP A 297 14.41 9.21 8.06
N ARG A 298 15.26 9.60 9.03
CA ARG A 298 15.73 8.70 10.10
C ARG A 298 14.61 8.20 11.00
N ILE A 299 13.65 9.06 11.38
CA ILE A 299 12.47 8.67 12.18
C ILE A 299 11.63 7.62 11.45
N VAL A 300 11.53 7.71 10.12
CA VAL A 300 10.83 6.70 9.30
C VAL A 300 11.60 5.37 9.28
N TRP A 301 12.93 5.41 9.22
CA TRP A 301 13.78 4.21 9.23
C TRP A 301 13.78 3.47 10.58
N ASP A 302 13.96 4.18 11.69
CA ASP A 302 13.98 3.61 13.04
C ASP A 302 12.64 2.96 13.43
N ARG A 303 11.53 3.47 12.88
CA ARG A 303 10.17 2.92 13.12
C ARG A 303 9.78 1.77 12.18
N LEU A 304 10.53 1.51 11.11
CA LEU A 304 10.33 0.37 10.22
C LEU A 304 11.11 -0.88 10.69
N SER A 305 12.09 -0.71 11.59
CA SER A 305 12.89 -1.78 12.17
C SER A 305 12.29 -2.38 13.45
N ASP A 306 11.30 -1.74 14.06
CA ASP A 306 10.46 -2.24 15.17
C ASP A 306 9.14 -2.85 14.62
#